data_75198c994410d6516f9d5f8dbfc4d5b4
#
_entry.id   75198c994410d6516f9d5f8dbfc4d5b4
#
_cell.length_a   1.000
_cell.length_b   1.000
_cell.length_c   1.000
_cell.angle_alpha   90.00
_cell.angle_beta   90.00
_cell.angle_gamma   90.00
#
_symmetry.space_group_name_H-M   'P 1'
#
loop_
_entity.id
_entity.type
_entity.pdbx_description
1 polymer ?
#
loop_
_entity_poly.entity_id
_entity_poly.type
_entity_poly.pdbx_seq_one_letter_code
_entity_poly.pdbx_strand_id
1 'polypeptide(L)'
;MSEELRCPWSINDPFELEYHDTEWCVPSKDDTYLFEMLNLEGAQAGLSWRLILHKRKAYQEAFFHFDIDKCALLTDDELATIVEEAAIVKNRLKVKAVRTNALATQKVQVEFGSFANYIWGFTNNERIINKWQGMGQVPASTELSEKISKDLKNVVLSLWAP
;
A
#
# COMPACT_ATOMS: atom_id res chain seq x y z
N MET A 1 7.26 -23.22 -25.56
CA MET A 1 6.93 -22.58 -24.27
C MET A 1 7.66 -21.24 -24.26
N SER A 2 6.94 -20.17 -24.30
CA SER A 2 7.55 -18.85 -24.11
C SER A 2 8.08 -18.81 -22.68
N GLU A 3 9.40 -18.63 -22.50
CA GLU A 3 9.92 -18.19 -21.21
C GLU A 3 9.18 -16.90 -20.88
N GLU A 4 8.33 -16.93 -19.87
CA GLU A 4 7.70 -15.72 -19.34
C GLU A 4 8.82 -14.82 -18.85
N LEU A 5 8.95 -13.66 -19.50
CA LEU A 5 9.93 -12.65 -19.12
C LEU A 5 9.53 -12.07 -17.76
N ARG A 6 10.18 -12.55 -16.70
CA ARG A 6 9.98 -12.05 -15.32
C ARG A 6 11.03 -11.02 -14.97
N CYS A 7 10.64 -10.09 -14.12
CA CYS A 7 11.59 -9.12 -13.59
C CYS A 7 12.64 -9.79 -12.71
N PRO A 8 13.93 -9.43 -12.83
CA PRO A 8 15.00 -10.09 -12.10
C PRO A 8 14.84 -10.08 -10.56
N TRP A 9 14.12 -9.09 -10.01
CA TRP A 9 13.89 -9.00 -8.58
C TRP A 9 12.94 -10.08 -8.05
N SER A 10 12.05 -10.62 -8.91
CA SER A 10 10.98 -11.53 -8.47
C SER A 10 11.38 -13.01 -8.45
N ILE A 11 12.46 -13.40 -9.15
CA ILE A 11 12.75 -14.83 -9.44
C ILE A 11 13.44 -15.58 -8.30
N ASN A 12 13.95 -14.89 -7.30
CA ASN A 12 14.78 -15.49 -6.24
C ASN A 12 14.04 -15.74 -4.92
N ASP A 13 12.73 -15.45 -4.87
CA ASP A 13 11.92 -15.61 -3.68
C ASP A 13 10.48 -15.98 -4.07
N PRO A 14 9.89 -17.03 -3.46
CA PRO A 14 8.57 -17.50 -3.87
C PRO A 14 7.45 -16.47 -3.60
N PHE A 15 7.56 -15.64 -2.56
CA PHE A 15 6.56 -14.60 -2.27
C PHE A 15 6.67 -13.44 -3.26
N GLU A 16 7.90 -13.04 -3.63
CA GLU A 16 8.11 -12.03 -4.68
C GLU A 16 7.63 -12.54 -6.04
N LEU A 17 7.85 -13.82 -6.34
CA LEU A 17 7.41 -14.43 -7.59
C LEU A 17 5.88 -14.46 -7.69
N GLU A 18 5.20 -14.92 -6.65
CA GLU A 18 3.74 -14.94 -6.59
C GLU A 18 3.17 -13.53 -6.72
N TYR A 19 3.68 -12.58 -5.97
CA TYR A 19 3.27 -11.18 -6.06
C TYR A 19 3.47 -10.60 -7.46
N HIS A 20 4.63 -10.85 -8.09
CA HIS A 20 4.91 -10.39 -9.45
C HIS A 20 3.91 -10.97 -10.46
N ASP A 21 3.64 -12.28 -10.39
CA ASP A 21 2.84 -12.97 -11.40
C ASP A 21 1.33 -12.73 -11.22
N THR A 22 0.87 -12.37 -10.01
CA THR A 22 -0.57 -12.28 -9.71
C THR A 22 -1.08 -10.88 -9.34
N GLU A 23 -0.20 -10.00 -8.85
CA GLU A 23 -0.62 -8.69 -8.30
C GLU A 23 0.11 -7.50 -8.93
N TRP A 24 1.43 -7.62 -9.15
CA TRP A 24 2.22 -6.50 -9.64
C TRP A 24 1.77 -6.05 -11.03
N CYS A 25 1.48 -4.74 -11.18
CA CYS A 25 0.91 -4.16 -12.39
C CYS A 25 -0.48 -4.70 -12.80
N VAL A 26 -1.16 -5.45 -11.93
CA VAL A 26 -2.56 -5.86 -12.14
C VAL A 26 -3.47 -4.74 -11.61
N PRO A 27 -4.34 -4.16 -12.45
CA PRO A 27 -5.25 -3.10 -12.00
C PRO A 27 -6.23 -3.60 -10.94
N SER A 28 -6.43 -2.83 -9.88
CA SER A 28 -7.46 -3.09 -8.87
C SER A 28 -8.27 -1.84 -8.56
N LYS A 29 -9.56 -2.02 -8.31
CA LYS A 29 -10.48 -1.00 -7.81
C LYS A 29 -11.14 -1.43 -6.50
N ASP A 30 -10.55 -2.38 -5.80
CA ASP A 30 -10.95 -2.80 -4.46
C ASP A 30 -10.32 -1.90 -3.41
N ASP A 31 -11.13 -1.20 -2.62
CA ASP A 31 -10.67 -0.24 -1.61
C ASP A 31 -9.83 -0.93 -0.53
N THR A 32 -10.21 -2.13 -0.11
CA THR A 32 -9.48 -2.89 0.92
C THR A 32 -8.10 -3.28 0.43
N TYR A 33 -8.00 -3.77 -0.80
CA TYR A 33 -6.71 -4.11 -1.43
C TYR A 33 -5.82 -2.87 -1.60
N LEU A 34 -6.38 -1.77 -2.11
CA LEU A 34 -5.63 -0.52 -2.28
C LEU A 34 -5.14 0.04 -0.92
N PHE A 35 -5.96 -0.07 0.12
CA PHE A 35 -5.60 0.33 1.47
C PHE A 35 -4.53 -0.58 2.07
N GLU A 36 -4.64 -1.91 1.87
CA GLU A 36 -3.58 -2.86 2.24
C GLU A 36 -2.25 -2.47 1.61
N MET A 37 -2.23 -2.28 0.29
CA MET A 37 -1.00 -1.93 -0.44
C MET A 37 -0.41 -0.59 0.01
N LEU A 38 -1.23 0.41 0.24
CA LEU A 38 -0.78 1.70 0.79
C LEU A 38 -0.03 1.53 2.11
N ASN A 39 -0.53 0.71 3.01
CA ASN A 39 0.09 0.48 4.32
C ASN A 39 1.33 -0.42 4.24
N LEU A 40 1.32 -1.46 3.40
CA LEU A 40 2.49 -2.32 3.19
C LEU A 40 3.64 -1.57 2.53
N GLU A 41 3.37 -0.76 1.52
CA GLU A 41 4.37 0.12 0.88
C GLU A 41 4.92 1.15 1.88
N GLY A 42 4.06 1.72 2.71
CA GLY A 42 4.49 2.61 3.80
C GLY A 42 5.36 1.89 4.83
N ALA A 43 5.05 0.63 5.16
CA ALA A 43 5.85 -0.18 6.07
C ALA A 43 7.22 -0.55 5.48
N GLN A 44 7.33 -0.61 4.17
CA GLN A 44 8.60 -0.91 3.47
C GLN A 44 9.65 0.19 3.65
N ALA A 45 9.29 1.42 3.96
CA ALA A 45 10.26 2.52 4.05
C ALA A 45 11.50 2.14 4.88
N GLY A 46 12.68 2.16 4.26
CA GLY A 46 13.96 1.74 4.84
C GLY A 46 14.19 0.23 4.92
N LEU A 47 13.31 -0.59 4.32
CA LEU A 47 13.35 -2.05 4.32
C LEU A 47 13.22 -2.60 2.89
N SER A 48 13.31 -3.92 2.72
CA SER A 48 13.07 -4.59 1.43
C SER A 48 11.59 -4.97 1.27
N TRP A 49 11.11 -4.96 0.01
CA TRP A 49 9.77 -5.45 -0.32
C TRP A 49 9.60 -6.93 0.03
N ARG A 50 10.64 -7.73 -0.20
CA ARG A 50 10.70 -9.15 0.22
C ARG A 50 10.35 -9.32 1.70
N LEU A 51 10.96 -8.53 2.58
CA LEU A 51 10.68 -8.60 4.03
C LEU A 51 9.20 -8.33 4.31
N ILE A 52 8.61 -7.33 3.64
CA ILE A 52 7.20 -6.98 3.83
C ILE A 52 6.29 -8.10 3.31
N LEU A 53 6.56 -8.68 2.15
CA LEU A 53 5.79 -9.81 1.63
C LEU A 53 5.83 -11.03 2.56
N HIS A 54 7.00 -11.36 3.13
CA HIS A 54 7.11 -12.43 4.12
C HIS A 54 6.32 -12.17 5.41
N LYS A 55 6.08 -10.90 5.74
CA LYS A 55 5.31 -10.49 6.92
C LYS A 55 3.84 -10.13 6.59
N ARG A 56 3.45 -10.15 5.31
CA ARG A 56 2.13 -9.70 4.86
C ARG A 56 0.99 -10.39 5.59
N LYS A 57 1.07 -11.70 5.77
CA LYS A 57 0.04 -12.46 6.52
C LYS A 57 -0.10 -11.97 7.96
N ALA A 58 1.02 -11.73 8.64
CA ALA A 58 1.01 -11.19 10.00
C ALA A 58 0.41 -9.77 10.05
N TYR A 59 0.66 -8.93 9.05
CA TYR A 59 0.00 -7.63 8.91
C TYR A 59 -1.50 -7.77 8.70
N GLN A 60 -1.94 -8.68 7.84
CA GLN A 60 -3.37 -8.94 7.62
C GLN A 60 -4.06 -9.40 8.90
N GLU A 61 -3.46 -10.31 9.64
CA GLU A 61 -4.00 -10.80 10.91
C GLU A 61 -4.05 -9.69 11.98
N ALA A 62 -3.00 -8.86 12.09
CA ALA A 62 -2.93 -7.78 13.06
C ALA A 62 -3.91 -6.63 12.78
N PHE A 63 -4.23 -6.36 11.53
CA PHE A 63 -5.04 -5.23 11.08
C PHE A 63 -6.38 -5.65 10.46
N PHE A 64 -6.99 -6.75 10.94
CA PHE A 64 -8.33 -7.20 10.53
C PHE A 64 -8.48 -7.36 9.01
N HIS A 65 -7.46 -7.93 8.34
CA HIS A 65 -7.35 -8.03 6.88
C HIS A 65 -7.52 -6.68 6.17
N PHE A 66 -7.00 -5.63 6.80
CA PHE A 66 -7.08 -4.25 6.34
C PHE A 66 -8.51 -3.74 6.10
N ASP A 67 -9.44 -4.19 6.93
CA ASP A 67 -10.76 -3.58 7.04
C ASP A 67 -10.59 -2.12 7.50
N ILE A 68 -10.93 -1.19 6.61
CA ILE A 68 -10.69 0.24 6.81
C ILE A 68 -11.39 0.76 8.06
N ASP A 69 -12.64 0.37 8.27
CA ASP A 69 -13.45 0.86 9.39
C ASP A 69 -12.92 0.33 10.73
N LYS A 70 -12.53 -0.94 10.78
CA LYS A 70 -11.93 -1.53 11.97
C LYS A 70 -10.56 -0.92 12.27
N CYS A 71 -9.74 -0.71 11.26
CA CYS A 71 -8.43 -0.05 11.44
C CYS A 71 -8.59 1.39 11.94
N ALA A 72 -9.61 2.12 11.50
CA ALA A 72 -9.90 3.48 11.95
C ALA A 72 -10.29 3.56 13.44
N LEU A 73 -10.88 2.50 13.98
CA LEU A 73 -11.35 2.42 15.37
C LEU A 73 -10.28 1.92 16.36
N LEU A 74 -9.11 1.51 15.90
CA LEU A 74 -8.03 1.02 16.77
C LEU A 74 -7.67 2.06 17.85
N THR A 75 -7.63 1.62 19.09
CA THR A 75 -7.20 2.43 20.23
C THR A 75 -5.67 2.46 20.35
N ASP A 76 -5.15 3.39 21.16
CA ASP A 76 -3.70 3.46 21.42
C ASP A 76 -3.18 2.19 22.12
N ASP A 77 -3.97 1.61 23.02
CA ASP A 77 -3.63 0.37 23.72
C ASP A 77 -3.59 -0.84 22.76
N GLU A 78 -4.55 -0.95 21.85
CA GLU A 78 -4.56 -1.99 20.82
C GLU A 78 -3.37 -1.84 19.88
N LEU A 79 -3.04 -0.61 19.45
CA LEU A 79 -1.85 -0.35 18.62
C LEU A 79 -0.55 -0.73 19.37
N ALA A 80 -0.45 -0.43 20.66
CA ALA A 80 0.69 -0.85 21.48
C ALA A 80 0.81 -2.37 21.55
N THR A 81 -0.30 -3.08 21.78
CA THR A 81 -0.37 -4.54 21.79
C THR A 81 0.08 -5.13 20.44
N ILE A 82 -0.38 -4.57 19.33
CA ILE A 82 0.04 -5.00 17.98
C ILE A 82 1.56 -4.87 17.81
N VAL A 83 2.16 -3.76 18.27
CA VAL A 83 3.63 -3.57 18.20
C VAL A 83 4.36 -4.66 19.01
N GLU A 84 3.83 -5.04 20.16
CA GLU A 84 4.48 -6.01 21.05
C GLU A 84 4.31 -7.46 20.58
N GLU A 85 3.11 -7.84 20.19
CA GLU A 85 2.73 -9.23 19.98
C GLU A 85 2.76 -9.69 18.52
N ALA A 86 2.38 -8.83 17.56
CA ALA A 86 2.29 -9.24 16.17
C ALA A 86 3.68 -9.47 15.52
N ALA A 87 3.78 -10.44 14.61
CA ALA A 87 5.02 -10.78 13.91
C ALA A 87 5.34 -9.82 12.74
N ILE A 88 5.02 -8.56 12.90
CA ILE A 88 5.24 -7.47 11.94
C ILE A 88 6.55 -6.72 12.23
N VAL A 89 6.86 -5.70 11.43
CA VAL A 89 7.96 -4.77 11.73
C VAL A 89 7.65 -3.98 13.00
N LYS A 90 8.52 -4.07 13.99
CA LYS A 90 8.34 -3.46 15.33
C LYS A 90 8.65 -1.95 15.30
N ASN A 91 7.79 -1.19 14.65
CA ASN A 91 7.92 0.27 14.55
C ASN A 91 6.60 0.94 14.91
N ARG A 92 6.57 1.62 16.05
CA ARG A 92 5.37 2.27 16.59
C ARG A 92 4.76 3.30 15.64
N LEU A 93 5.58 4.07 14.92
CA LEU A 93 5.09 5.09 13.99
C LEU A 93 4.41 4.45 12.77
N LYS A 94 5.00 3.37 12.23
CA LYS A 94 4.41 2.63 11.10
C LYS A 94 3.10 1.95 11.50
N VAL A 95 3.01 1.38 12.70
CA VAL A 95 1.79 0.78 13.23
C VAL A 95 0.70 1.84 13.44
N LYS A 96 1.03 2.97 14.06
CA LYS A 96 0.10 4.09 14.24
C LYS A 96 -0.38 4.67 12.92
N ALA A 97 0.49 4.69 11.90
CA ALA A 97 0.15 5.18 10.58
C ALA A 97 -1.01 4.42 9.93
N VAL A 98 -1.20 3.12 10.23
CA VAL A 98 -2.33 2.34 9.69
C VAL A 98 -3.67 2.95 10.11
N ARG A 99 -3.84 3.31 11.39
CA ARG A 99 -5.05 4.00 11.88
C ARG A 99 -5.22 5.37 11.22
N THR A 100 -4.15 6.15 11.15
CA THR A 100 -4.19 7.48 10.52
C THR A 100 -4.56 7.38 9.05
N ASN A 101 -3.99 6.41 8.33
CA ASN A 101 -4.33 6.15 6.94
C ASN A 101 -5.79 5.67 6.77
N ALA A 102 -6.31 4.87 7.72
CA ALA A 102 -7.71 4.43 7.70
C ALA A 102 -8.67 5.61 7.84
N LEU A 103 -8.43 6.51 8.78
CA LEU A 103 -9.21 7.73 8.95
C LEU A 103 -9.16 8.63 7.71
N ALA A 104 -7.98 8.78 7.10
CA ALA A 104 -7.81 9.53 5.86
C ALA A 104 -8.56 8.87 4.69
N THR A 105 -8.50 7.54 4.59
CA THR A 105 -9.21 6.78 3.57
C THR A 105 -10.73 6.91 3.71
N GLN A 106 -11.27 6.85 4.92
CA GLN A 106 -12.70 7.10 5.16
C GLN A 106 -13.12 8.50 4.69
N LYS A 107 -12.32 9.53 4.96
CA LYS A 107 -12.58 10.89 4.49
C LYS A 107 -12.62 10.96 2.96
N VAL A 108 -11.68 10.31 2.30
CA VAL A 108 -11.62 10.20 0.84
C VAL A 108 -12.85 9.45 0.29
N GLN A 109 -13.27 8.37 0.94
CA GLN A 109 -14.47 7.61 0.55
C GLN A 109 -15.73 8.47 0.59
N VAL A 110 -15.88 9.33 1.61
CA VAL A 110 -17.00 10.25 1.72
C VAL A 110 -16.97 11.30 0.60
N GLU A 111 -15.82 11.84 0.27
CA GLU A 111 -15.64 12.91 -0.72
C GLU A 111 -15.73 12.41 -2.17
N PHE A 112 -15.14 11.27 -2.47
CA PHE A 112 -14.98 10.73 -3.83
C PHE A 112 -15.86 9.50 -4.13
N GLY A 113 -16.59 9.00 -3.14
CA GLY A 113 -17.42 7.80 -3.24
C GLY A 113 -16.66 6.49 -2.95
N SER A 114 -15.37 6.42 -3.25
CA SER A 114 -14.47 5.31 -2.89
C SER A 114 -13.00 5.74 -2.91
N PHE A 115 -12.14 4.99 -2.26
CA PHE A 115 -10.70 5.18 -2.36
C PHE A 115 -10.20 4.88 -3.79
N ALA A 116 -10.77 3.87 -4.42
CA ALA A 116 -10.52 3.56 -5.82
C ALA A 116 -10.84 4.74 -6.75
N ASN A 117 -11.99 5.38 -6.60
CA ASN A 117 -12.35 6.56 -7.40
C ASN A 117 -11.31 7.68 -7.25
N TYR A 118 -10.86 7.93 -6.04
CA TYR A 118 -9.83 8.93 -5.76
C TYR A 118 -8.51 8.61 -6.46
N ILE A 119 -7.97 7.41 -6.27
CA ILE A 119 -6.68 7.00 -6.88
C ILE A 119 -6.78 6.98 -8.41
N TRP A 120 -7.80 6.31 -8.94
CA TRP A 120 -7.97 6.20 -10.40
C TRP A 120 -8.34 7.53 -11.07
N GLY A 121 -8.88 8.48 -10.31
CA GLY A 121 -9.14 9.83 -10.80
C GLY A 121 -7.90 10.56 -11.29
N PHE A 122 -6.70 10.26 -10.74
CA PHE A 122 -5.44 10.85 -11.20
C PHE A 122 -5.04 10.43 -12.64
N THR A 123 -5.61 9.35 -13.14
CA THR A 123 -5.36 8.82 -14.49
C THR A 123 -6.61 8.84 -15.37
N ASN A 124 -7.64 9.59 -14.99
CA ASN A 124 -8.95 9.59 -15.66
C ASN A 124 -9.57 8.19 -15.81
N ASN A 125 -9.36 7.31 -14.83
CA ASN A 125 -9.74 5.90 -14.83
C ASN A 125 -9.08 5.04 -15.93
N GLU A 126 -8.01 5.52 -16.51
CA GLU A 126 -7.27 4.79 -17.55
C GLU A 126 -6.02 4.11 -16.98
N ARG A 127 -5.70 2.95 -17.54
CA ARG A 127 -4.48 2.23 -17.25
C ARG A 127 -3.32 2.82 -18.04
N ILE A 128 -2.24 3.18 -17.37
CA ILE A 128 -0.99 3.60 -18.02
C ILE A 128 -0.15 2.35 -18.31
N ILE A 129 0.20 2.14 -19.57
CA ILE A 129 1.03 1.02 -20.02
C ILE A 129 2.36 1.57 -20.48
N ASN A 130 3.41 1.27 -19.72
CA ASN A 130 4.79 1.60 -20.09
C ASN A 130 5.43 0.45 -20.88
N LYS A 131 6.40 0.77 -21.74
CA LYS A 131 7.11 -0.21 -22.59
C LYS A 131 8.62 -0.13 -22.31
N TRP A 132 8.99 -0.41 -21.06
CA TRP A 132 10.39 -0.43 -20.66
C TRP A 132 11.09 -1.67 -21.22
N GLN A 133 12.31 -1.50 -21.73
CA GLN A 133 13.14 -2.58 -22.29
C GLN A 133 14.05 -3.21 -21.24
N GLY A 134 14.13 -2.63 -20.05
CA GLY A 134 14.93 -3.15 -18.94
C GLY A 134 14.78 -2.32 -17.67
N MET A 135 15.19 -2.89 -16.55
CA MET A 135 15.05 -2.27 -15.22
C MET A 135 15.70 -0.88 -15.10
N GLY A 136 16.80 -0.66 -15.81
CA GLY A 136 17.47 0.67 -15.81
C GLY A 136 16.68 1.80 -16.45
N GLN A 137 15.60 1.48 -17.18
CA GLN A 137 14.71 2.48 -17.78
C GLN A 137 13.51 2.82 -16.89
N VAL A 138 13.24 1.99 -15.88
CA VAL A 138 12.13 2.23 -14.95
C VAL A 138 12.52 3.38 -14.01
N PRO A 139 11.82 4.53 -14.05
CA PRO A 139 12.15 5.65 -13.18
C PRO A 139 11.77 5.32 -11.73
N ALA A 140 12.53 5.86 -10.78
CA ALA A 140 12.22 5.74 -9.35
C ALA A 140 10.94 6.50 -8.97
N SER A 141 10.66 7.62 -9.65
CA SER A 141 9.41 8.38 -9.52
C SER A 141 9.02 9.00 -10.86
N THR A 142 7.77 9.41 -10.98
CA THR A 142 7.23 10.18 -12.11
C THR A 142 6.52 11.42 -11.57
N GLU A 143 6.28 12.42 -12.42
CA GLU A 143 5.49 13.60 -12.03
C GLU A 143 4.12 13.20 -11.46
N LEU A 144 3.49 12.17 -12.04
CA LEU A 144 2.21 11.64 -11.57
C LEU A 144 2.35 11.02 -10.18
N SER A 145 3.35 10.17 -9.93
CA SER A 145 3.54 9.54 -8.62
C SER A 145 3.87 10.56 -7.53
N GLU A 146 4.63 11.59 -7.86
CA GLU A 146 4.94 12.70 -6.95
C GLU A 146 3.70 13.54 -6.63
N LYS A 147 2.86 13.81 -7.64
CA LYS A 147 1.58 14.49 -7.45
C LYS A 147 0.66 13.71 -6.52
N ILE A 148 0.49 12.40 -6.75
CA ILE A 148 -0.33 11.52 -5.91
C ILE A 148 0.21 11.48 -4.48
N SER A 149 1.53 11.31 -4.32
CA SER A 149 2.17 11.29 -3.00
C SER A 149 1.96 12.59 -2.23
N LYS A 150 2.07 13.73 -2.89
CA LYS A 150 1.83 15.06 -2.29
C LYS A 150 0.37 15.23 -1.88
N ASP A 151 -0.56 14.82 -2.71
CA ASP A 151 -1.98 14.91 -2.46
C ASP A 151 -2.40 14.01 -1.28
N LEU A 152 -1.96 12.76 -1.24
CA LEU A 152 -2.18 11.84 -0.11
C LEU A 152 -1.64 12.41 1.22
N LYS A 153 -0.47 13.03 1.21
CA LYS A 153 0.08 13.70 2.40
C LYS A 153 -0.83 14.83 2.88
N ASN A 154 -1.38 15.63 1.96
CA ASN A 154 -2.30 16.71 2.29
C ASN A 154 -3.60 16.18 2.90
N VAL A 155 -4.13 15.06 2.41
CA VAL A 155 -5.31 14.40 2.99
C VAL A 155 -5.05 13.99 4.44
N VAL A 156 -3.89 13.35 4.71
CA VAL A 156 -3.50 12.96 6.07
C VAL A 156 -3.32 14.19 6.96
N LEU A 157 -2.64 15.23 6.48
CA LEU A 157 -2.44 16.48 7.25
C LEU A 157 -3.76 17.18 7.57
N SER A 158 -4.76 17.08 6.68
CA SER A 158 -6.07 17.69 6.90
C SER A 158 -6.88 17.06 8.05
N LEU A 159 -6.50 15.87 8.54
CA LEU A 159 -7.08 15.26 9.75
C LEU A 159 -6.68 16.01 11.04
N TRP A 160 -5.59 16.77 10.99
CA TRP A 160 -5.02 17.47 12.13
C TRP A 160 -5.25 18.99 12.07
N ALA A 161 -5.92 19.46 11.01
CA ALA A 161 -6.35 20.86 10.92
C ALA A 161 -7.52 21.12 11.87
N PRO A 162 -7.49 22.20 12.67
CA PRO A 162 -8.58 22.58 13.58
C PRO A 162 -9.87 22.93 12.84
#